data_ee0f65cd1269492aeadbcabf8d4d4556
#
_entry.id   ee0f65cd1269492aeadbcabf8d4d4556
#
_cell.length_a   1.000
_cell.length_b   1.000
_cell.length_c   1.000
_cell.angle_alpha   90.00
_cell.angle_beta   90.00
_cell.angle_gamma   90.00
#
_symmetry.space_group_name_H-M   'P 1'
#
loop_
_entity.id
_entity.type
_entity.pdbx_description
1 polymer ?
#
loop_
_entity_poly.entity_id
_entity_poly.type
_entity_poly.pdbx_seq_one_letter_code
_entity_poly.pdbx_strand_id
1 'polypeptide(L)'
;MSPAPLTERVAAKRGRGKLRLPCTVAMQYVGKGRTLVTRSMMAQPDSDYKEDASLKEDLKFYFMNPCEKYRARRQIPWKLGLQILKIVMVTTQLILFGLSNQLVVSFKEENTVAFKHLFLKNYSGVDEDDYSCSVYTQQDVYDSMFFAINQYRQLKNISLGILGYEQDEDDLSGLQICKQQYRKSKMLPSNDTLNIDSTIETECIILEPQVLAVKEMDDLKNSSFFSLEFYRLIEVELSFKLKGIDLQTIHARELPDCYEFQNTITFNNKAHSGKMKIFFDTDADIEECKDLNISGSIQKNTQYILVFDGFVIVSCFASLILCTRSIVLALKLQKRFVNFFLKKYKRHVCSADRLEFINGWYVLVIISDMMTIIGSIMKMEIKAKNLTSYDVCSILLGTSTLFVWVGVIRYLGYFQTYNVLILTMQASLPKVLRFCCCAGMIYLGYTFCGWIVLGPYHEKFEDLNTVAECLFSLVNGDDMFATFAQIQQKSTLVWLFSRLYLYSFISLFIYMILSLFIALITDSYDTIKKYQQNGFPVTDLHEFLKECGNEEYSIGPQTSMSLCCCRRWKSDDDLVLID
;
A
#
# COMPACT_ATOMS: atom_id res chain seq x y z
N MET A 1 53.62 2.43 -33.31
CA MET A 1 54.48 3.51 -32.85
C MET A 1 54.02 3.94 -31.46
N SER A 2 54.76 3.47 -30.45
CA SER A 2 54.70 3.93 -29.07
C SER A 2 55.61 5.17 -28.93
N PRO A 3 55.43 6.09 -27.98
CA PRO A 3 55.99 5.89 -26.65
C PRO A 3 55.13 6.45 -25.48
N ALA A 4 55.36 5.85 -24.33
CA ALA A 4 55.08 6.29 -22.97
C ALA A 4 56.11 7.34 -22.49
N PRO A 5 56.18 7.71 -21.15
CA PRO A 5 55.18 8.29 -20.21
C PRO A 5 55.71 9.62 -19.59
N LEU A 6 54.91 10.35 -18.84
CA LEU A 6 55.39 11.43 -17.96
C LEU A 6 54.63 11.45 -16.61
N THR A 7 55.43 11.19 -15.58
CA THR A 7 55.12 11.36 -14.15
C THR A 7 55.13 12.83 -13.78
N GLU A 8 54.14 13.27 -13.00
CA GLU A 8 54.29 14.46 -12.16
C GLU A 8 53.62 14.32 -10.82
N ARG A 9 54.45 14.44 -9.77
CA ARG A 9 54.07 14.54 -8.37
C ARG A 9 53.53 15.92 -8.07
N VAL A 10 52.40 16.03 -7.39
CA VAL A 10 52.10 17.23 -6.62
C VAL A 10 51.55 16.86 -5.24
N ALA A 11 52.04 17.59 -4.28
CA ALA A 11 52.06 17.41 -2.87
C ALA A 11 50.70 17.49 -2.14
N ALA A 12 50.67 16.80 -1.02
CA ALA A 12 49.61 16.80 0.00
C ALA A 12 49.35 18.16 0.63
N LYS A 13 48.08 18.50 0.81
CA LYS A 13 47.65 19.41 1.87
C LYS A 13 46.57 18.75 2.74
N ARG A 14 46.95 18.48 3.99
CA ARG A 14 46.10 17.95 5.06
C ARG A 14 45.03 18.98 5.45
N GLY A 15 43.78 18.61 5.31
CA GLY A 15 42.64 19.25 5.97
C GLY A 15 41.99 18.23 6.90
N ARG A 16 42.09 18.45 8.24
CA ARG A 16 41.46 17.61 9.26
C ARG A 16 39.96 17.88 9.33
N GLY A 17 39.15 16.98 8.75
CA GLY A 17 37.72 16.88 9.04
C GLY A 17 37.50 15.62 9.86
N LYS A 18 37.02 15.74 11.10
CA LYS A 18 36.64 14.59 11.94
C LYS A 18 35.33 13.99 11.41
N LEU A 19 35.41 12.98 10.55
CA LEU A 19 34.31 12.05 10.34
C LEU A 19 34.31 11.03 11.48
N ARG A 20 33.22 10.96 12.23
CA ARG A 20 32.95 9.85 13.15
C ARG A 20 32.60 8.62 12.31
N LEU A 21 33.49 7.67 12.25
CA LEU A 21 33.28 6.33 11.72
C LEU A 21 32.47 5.48 12.70
N PRO A 22 31.64 4.55 12.22
CA PRO A 22 30.96 3.57 13.08
C PRO A 22 32.00 2.60 13.66
N CYS A 23 31.68 2.04 14.82
CA CYS A 23 32.52 1.11 15.59
C CYS A 23 33.15 0.02 14.73
N THR A 24 34.37 0.25 14.29
CA THR A 24 35.23 -0.76 13.71
C THR A 24 36.31 -1.10 14.74
N VAL A 25 36.41 -2.37 15.04
CA VAL A 25 37.35 -2.96 15.99
C VAL A 25 38.80 -2.57 15.64
N ALA A 26 39.44 -1.78 16.48
CA ALA A 26 40.87 -1.57 16.43
C ALA A 26 41.54 -2.63 17.34
N MET A 27 42.14 -3.66 16.74
CA MET A 27 43.12 -4.50 17.47
C MET A 27 44.38 -3.69 17.75
N GLN A 28 44.59 -3.36 19.00
CA GLN A 28 45.88 -2.88 19.48
C GLN A 28 46.65 -4.05 20.16
N TYR A 29 47.72 -4.47 19.52
CA TYR A 29 48.74 -5.32 20.15
C TYR A 29 49.40 -4.52 21.28
N VAL A 30 49.30 -5.01 22.52
CA VAL A 30 50.11 -4.53 23.63
C VAL A 30 51.00 -5.68 24.08
N GLY A 31 52.29 -5.41 23.97
CA GLY A 31 53.37 -6.33 24.35
C GLY A 31 53.43 -6.60 25.85
N LYS A 32 54.02 -7.75 26.16
CA LYS A 32 54.32 -8.27 27.48
C LYS A 32 55.12 -7.28 28.35
N GLY A 33 54.60 -6.96 29.52
CA GLY A 33 55.33 -6.41 30.64
C GLY A 33 54.80 -7.01 31.93
N ARG A 34 55.53 -7.94 32.52
CA ARG A 34 55.25 -8.47 33.86
C ARG A 34 55.61 -7.42 34.92
N THR A 35 54.66 -7.06 35.74
CA THR A 35 54.91 -6.58 37.10
C THR A 35 53.84 -7.16 38.03
N LEU A 36 54.27 -8.02 38.90
CA LEU A 36 53.57 -8.53 40.07
C LEU A 36 53.29 -7.35 41.01
N VAL A 37 52.07 -6.99 41.21
CA VAL A 37 51.57 -6.20 42.34
C VAL A 37 50.50 -7.04 43.03
N THR A 38 50.93 -7.74 44.07
CA THR A 38 50.05 -8.34 45.07
C THR A 38 49.31 -7.21 45.79
N ARG A 39 48.04 -7.00 45.48
CA ARG A 39 47.15 -6.18 46.29
C ARG A 39 46.01 -7.06 46.80
N SER A 40 45.99 -7.20 48.11
CA SER A 40 44.98 -7.93 48.87
C SER A 40 43.56 -7.59 48.38
N MET A 41 42.85 -8.57 47.84
CA MET A 41 41.43 -8.50 47.62
C MET A 41 40.72 -8.64 48.97
N MET A 42 40.20 -7.53 49.47
CA MET A 42 39.10 -7.60 50.42
C MET A 42 37.90 -8.22 49.72
N ALA A 43 37.43 -9.29 50.28
CA ALA A 43 36.18 -9.97 49.89
C ALA A 43 35.00 -8.98 50.00
N GLN A 44 34.41 -8.62 48.90
CA GLN A 44 33.10 -7.99 48.82
C GLN A 44 32.10 -8.98 48.20
N PRO A 45 30.82 -8.92 48.59
CA PRO A 45 30.15 -10.10 49.07
C PRO A 45 29.31 -10.81 47.99
N ASP A 46 28.88 -12.02 48.28
CA ASP A 46 27.96 -12.96 47.59
C ASP A 46 26.79 -12.38 46.78
N SER A 47 26.43 -11.12 46.98
CA SER A 47 25.31 -10.47 46.28
C SER A 47 25.60 -10.14 44.82
N ASP A 48 26.79 -9.61 44.49
CA ASP A 48 27.15 -9.21 43.10
C ASP A 48 27.38 -10.46 42.23
N TYR A 49 27.89 -11.56 42.79
CA TYR A 49 28.01 -12.83 42.08
C TYR A 49 26.66 -13.48 41.77
N LYS A 50 25.71 -13.42 42.72
CA LYS A 50 24.35 -13.91 42.52
C LYS A 50 23.56 -13.08 41.48
N GLU A 51 23.79 -11.77 41.46
CA GLU A 51 23.17 -10.88 40.47
C GLU A 51 23.72 -11.16 39.05
N ASP A 52 25.05 -11.38 38.91
CA ASP A 52 25.71 -11.76 37.66
C ASP A 52 25.16 -13.10 37.12
N ALA A 53 25.14 -14.14 37.97
CA ALA A 53 24.61 -15.46 37.59
C ALA A 53 23.14 -15.43 37.19
N SER A 54 22.32 -14.70 37.94
CA SER A 54 20.87 -14.54 37.63
C SER A 54 20.64 -13.80 36.32
N LEU A 55 21.38 -12.70 36.06
CA LEU A 55 21.28 -11.95 34.83
C LEU A 55 21.71 -12.77 33.62
N LYS A 56 22.80 -13.55 33.76
CA LYS A 56 23.28 -14.44 32.71
C LYS A 56 22.27 -15.53 32.37
N GLU A 57 21.64 -16.14 33.37
CA GLU A 57 20.57 -17.15 33.15
C GLU A 57 19.35 -16.54 32.46
N ASP A 58 18.90 -15.36 32.89
CA ASP A 58 17.76 -14.65 32.27
C ASP A 58 18.05 -14.28 30.80
N LEU A 59 19.28 -13.80 30.50
CA LEU A 59 19.71 -13.49 29.13
C LEU A 59 19.79 -14.75 28.27
N LYS A 60 20.42 -15.83 28.78
CA LYS A 60 20.46 -17.12 28.07
C LYS A 60 19.07 -17.63 27.75
N PHE A 61 18.17 -17.61 28.71
CA PHE A 61 16.78 -18.01 28.50
C PHE A 61 16.04 -17.12 27.51
N TYR A 62 16.30 -15.81 27.52
CA TYR A 62 15.66 -14.86 26.60
C TYR A 62 15.99 -15.18 25.13
N PHE A 63 17.29 -15.43 24.82
CA PHE A 63 17.74 -15.70 23.44
C PHE A 63 17.48 -17.14 22.96
N MET A 64 17.10 -18.08 23.85
CA MET A 64 16.74 -19.45 23.45
C MET A 64 15.56 -19.52 22.49
N ASN A 65 15.62 -20.46 21.55
CA ASN A 65 14.52 -20.79 20.65
C ASN A 65 13.31 -21.38 21.41
N PRO A 66 12.09 -21.28 20.87
CA PRO A 66 10.89 -21.83 21.53
C PRO A 66 11.01 -23.30 21.90
N CYS A 67 11.66 -24.12 21.05
CA CYS A 67 11.87 -25.55 21.32
C CYS A 67 12.88 -25.79 22.45
N GLU A 68 13.93 -24.98 22.52
CA GLU A 68 14.92 -25.03 23.60
C GLU A 68 14.31 -24.59 24.94
N LYS A 69 13.46 -23.52 24.91
CA LYS A 69 12.69 -23.09 26.08
C LYS A 69 11.77 -24.19 26.61
N TYR A 70 11.13 -24.94 25.71
CA TYR A 70 10.32 -26.10 26.09
C TYR A 70 11.16 -27.20 26.72
N ARG A 71 12.36 -27.51 26.16
CA ARG A 71 13.26 -28.53 26.73
C ARG A 71 13.82 -28.09 28.07
N ALA A 72 14.18 -26.80 28.22
CA ALA A 72 14.81 -26.29 29.44
C ALA A 72 13.84 -26.17 30.62
N ARG A 73 12.65 -25.63 30.41
CA ARG A 73 11.66 -25.35 31.47
C ARG A 73 10.29 -26.00 31.28
N ARG A 74 10.11 -26.88 30.28
CA ARG A 74 8.85 -27.54 29.94
C ARG A 74 7.68 -26.54 29.70
N GLN A 75 8.00 -25.30 29.33
CA GLN A 75 6.99 -24.28 29.05
C GLN A 75 6.42 -24.45 27.66
N ILE A 76 5.13 -24.72 27.56
CA ILE A 76 4.42 -24.85 26.28
C ILE A 76 4.48 -23.52 25.53
N PRO A 77 4.82 -23.51 24.23
CA PRO A 77 4.93 -22.28 23.42
C PRO A 77 3.56 -21.73 23.01
N TRP A 78 2.74 -21.34 23.99
CA TRP A 78 1.39 -20.80 23.76
C TRP A 78 1.36 -19.65 22.74
N LYS A 79 2.45 -18.82 22.72
CA LYS A 79 2.56 -17.72 21.76
C LYS A 79 2.61 -18.21 20.33
N LEU A 80 3.31 -19.31 20.05
CA LEU A 80 3.39 -19.90 18.72
C LEU A 80 2.04 -20.46 18.28
N GLY A 81 1.37 -21.21 19.19
CA GLY A 81 0.05 -21.76 18.91
C GLY A 81 -0.98 -20.67 18.60
N LEU A 82 -1.01 -19.60 19.42
CA LEU A 82 -1.90 -18.46 19.19
C LEU A 82 -1.60 -17.75 17.86
N GLN A 83 -0.33 -17.59 17.48
CA GLN A 83 0.04 -16.95 16.21
C GLN A 83 -0.38 -17.79 15.01
N ILE A 84 -0.23 -19.12 15.07
CA ILE A 84 -0.70 -20.00 13.98
C ILE A 84 -2.22 -19.90 13.84
N LEU A 85 -2.96 -19.98 14.97
CA LEU A 85 -4.40 -19.82 14.98
C LEU A 85 -4.82 -18.47 14.38
N LYS A 86 -4.16 -17.38 14.80
CA LYS A 86 -4.40 -16.03 14.27
C LYS A 86 -4.20 -15.96 12.74
N ILE A 87 -3.10 -16.49 12.24
CA ILE A 87 -2.80 -16.47 10.79
C ILE A 87 -3.95 -17.14 10.02
N VAL A 88 -4.39 -18.31 10.46
CA VAL A 88 -5.50 -19.05 9.83
C VAL A 88 -6.79 -18.24 9.88
N MET A 89 -7.14 -17.68 11.05
CA MET A 89 -8.41 -16.95 11.23
C MET A 89 -8.42 -15.64 10.42
N VAL A 90 -7.33 -14.84 10.46
CA VAL A 90 -7.25 -13.59 9.71
C VAL A 90 -7.27 -13.86 8.20
N THR A 91 -6.58 -14.90 7.73
CA THR A 91 -6.61 -15.28 6.31
C THR A 91 -8.01 -15.71 5.87
N THR A 92 -8.70 -16.50 6.69
CA THR A 92 -10.09 -16.92 6.41
C THR A 92 -11.01 -15.70 6.40
N GLN A 93 -10.87 -14.78 7.36
CA GLN A 93 -11.64 -13.53 7.39
C GLN A 93 -11.45 -12.71 6.12
N LEU A 94 -10.20 -12.57 5.66
CA LEU A 94 -9.91 -11.80 4.44
C LEU A 94 -10.51 -12.45 3.20
N ILE A 95 -10.42 -13.78 3.07
CA ILE A 95 -11.03 -14.50 1.94
C ILE A 95 -12.54 -14.28 1.93
N LEU A 96 -13.22 -14.44 3.07
CA LEU A 96 -14.66 -14.23 3.17
C LEU A 96 -15.05 -12.77 2.87
N PHE A 97 -14.26 -11.82 3.38
CA PHE A 97 -14.49 -10.41 3.10
C PHE A 97 -14.23 -10.07 1.63
N GLY A 98 -13.15 -10.58 1.05
CA GLY A 98 -12.81 -10.35 -0.36
C GLY A 98 -13.88 -10.86 -1.32
N LEU A 99 -14.41 -12.07 -1.07
CA LEU A 99 -15.51 -12.61 -1.86
C LEU A 99 -16.78 -11.75 -1.75
N SER A 100 -17.14 -11.30 -0.52
CA SER A 100 -18.28 -10.41 -0.31
C SER A 100 -18.07 -9.05 -0.98
N ASN A 101 -16.88 -8.46 -0.86
CA ASN A 101 -16.55 -7.17 -1.46
C ASN A 101 -16.52 -7.25 -3.00
N GLN A 102 -16.03 -8.37 -3.56
CA GLN A 102 -16.03 -8.59 -5.00
C GLN A 102 -17.46 -8.57 -5.57
N LEU A 103 -18.42 -9.17 -4.90
CA LEU A 103 -19.83 -9.13 -5.34
C LEU A 103 -20.38 -7.71 -5.34
N VAL A 104 -20.11 -6.94 -4.28
CA VAL A 104 -20.52 -5.53 -4.19
C VAL A 104 -19.90 -4.68 -5.30
N VAL A 105 -18.59 -4.82 -5.52
CA VAL A 105 -17.87 -4.06 -6.55
C VAL A 105 -18.35 -4.47 -7.95
N SER A 106 -18.50 -5.77 -8.21
CA SER A 106 -19.00 -6.27 -9.50
C SER A 106 -20.40 -5.73 -9.81
N PHE A 107 -21.29 -5.72 -8.82
CA PHE A 107 -22.65 -5.17 -8.99
C PHE A 107 -22.61 -3.66 -9.28
N LYS A 108 -21.79 -2.89 -8.56
CA LYS A 108 -21.59 -1.46 -8.84
C LYS A 108 -21.06 -1.21 -10.24
N GLU A 109 -20.01 -1.95 -10.63
CA GLU A 109 -19.36 -1.80 -11.94
C GLU A 109 -20.30 -2.16 -13.10
N GLU A 110 -20.98 -3.30 -13.00
CA GLU A 110 -21.95 -3.73 -14.01
C GLU A 110 -23.09 -2.71 -14.19
N ASN A 111 -23.61 -2.16 -13.09
CA ASN A 111 -24.63 -1.10 -13.16
C ASN A 111 -24.06 0.21 -13.72
N THR A 112 -22.82 0.58 -13.36
CA THR A 112 -22.15 1.77 -13.92
C THR A 112 -22.01 1.66 -15.44
N VAL A 113 -21.58 0.50 -15.94
CA VAL A 113 -21.49 0.22 -17.39
C VAL A 113 -22.89 0.26 -18.03
N ALA A 114 -23.88 -0.35 -17.38
CA ALA A 114 -25.27 -0.31 -17.86
C ALA A 114 -25.80 1.12 -17.93
N PHE A 115 -25.53 1.98 -16.95
CA PHE A 115 -25.93 3.38 -16.96
C PHE A 115 -25.22 4.18 -18.06
N LYS A 116 -23.93 3.95 -18.30
CA LYS A 116 -23.22 4.55 -19.44
C LYS A 116 -23.90 4.21 -20.75
N HIS A 117 -24.27 2.96 -20.98
CA HIS A 117 -25.01 2.53 -22.19
C HIS A 117 -26.44 3.09 -22.24
N LEU A 118 -27.12 3.23 -21.11
CA LEU A 118 -28.49 3.76 -21.07
C LEU A 118 -28.54 5.27 -21.30
N PHE A 119 -27.62 6.04 -20.71
CA PHE A 119 -27.71 7.49 -20.66
C PHE A 119 -26.81 8.24 -21.64
N LEU A 120 -25.71 7.61 -22.09
CA LEU A 120 -24.80 8.23 -23.06
C LEU A 120 -25.14 7.80 -24.49
N LYS A 121 -25.44 8.79 -25.34
CA LYS A 121 -25.72 8.56 -26.75
C LYS A 121 -24.45 8.06 -27.47
N ASN A 122 -24.55 6.94 -28.20
CA ASN A 122 -23.47 6.33 -28.98
C ASN A 122 -22.25 5.85 -28.16
N TYR A 123 -22.44 5.50 -26.90
CA TYR A 123 -21.39 4.89 -26.09
C TYR A 123 -21.00 3.52 -26.67
N SER A 124 -19.71 3.30 -26.97
CA SER A 124 -19.22 2.09 -27.68
C SER A 124 -18.75 0.97 -26.73
N GLY A 125 -18.73 1.22 -25.41
CA GLY A 125 -18.26 0.24 -24.42
C GLY A 125 -16.73 0.16 -24.30
N VAL A 126 -15.96 1.01 -24.98
CA VAL A 126 -14.52 1.09 -24.91
C VAL A 126 -14.17 2.36 -24.11
N ASP A 127 -13.71 2.16 -22.87
CA ASP A 127 -13.27 3.26 -22.00
C ASP A 127 -11.78 3.62 -22.20
N GLU A 128 -11.14 3.10 -23.27
CA GLU A 128 -9.70 3.27 -23.50
C GLU A 128 -9.26 4.71 -23.80
N ASP A 129 -10.19 5.58 -24.23
CA ASP A 129 -9.88 6.98 -24.49
C ASP A 129 -10.96 7.90 -23.87
N ASP A 130 -10.56 8.90 -23.10
CA ASP A 130 -11.35 10.03 -22.62
C ASP A 130 -12.15 10.76 -23.74
N TYR A 131 -11.86 10.42 -24.99
CA TYR A 131 -12.44 11.02 -26.20
C TYR A 131 -13.63 10.27 -26.78
N SER A 132 -13.97 9.09 -26.26
CA SER A 132 -15.08 8.27 -26.79
C SER A 132 -16.45 8.97 -26.70
N CYS A 133 -16.60 9.91 -25.77
CA CYS A 133 -17.83 10.66 -25.52
C CYS A 133 -17.64 12.17 -25.71
N SER A 134 -17.01 12.61 -26.79
CA SER A 134 -16.89 14.03 -27.13
C SER A 134 -17.85 14.43 -28.25
N VAL A 135 -18.42 15.62 -28.14
CA VAL A 135 -19.32 16.21 -29.15
C VAL A 135 -18.72 17.47 -29.74
N TYR A 136 -18.98 17.70 -31.04
CA TYR A 136 -18.34 18.75 -31.82
C TYR A 136 -19.30 19.78 -32.38
N THR A 137 -20.61 19.49 -32.40
CA THR A 137 -21.63 20.43 -32.89
C THR A 137 -22.60 20.78 -31.79
N GLN A 138 -23.16 21.98 -31.86
CA GLN A 138 -24.19 22.41 -30.92
C GLN A 138 -25.41 21.47 -30.94
N GLN A 139 -25.76 20.94 -32.11
CA GLN A 139 -26.87 20.01 -32.25
C GLN A 139 -26.61 18.71 -31.53
N ASP A 140 -25.39 18.18 -31.60
CA ASP A 140 -25.01 16.93 -30.90
C ASP A 140 -25.06 17.09 -29.38
N VAL A 141 -24.71 18.28 -28.84
CA VAL A 141 -24.83 18.57 -27.41
C VAL A 141 -26.32 18.49 -26.99
N TYR A 142 -27.21 19.19 -27.72
CA TYR A 142 -28.63 19.11 -27.42
C TYR A 142 -29.17 17.70 -27.56
N ASP A 143 -28.79 16.99 -28.62
CA ASP A 143 -29.26 15.63 -28.87
C ASP A 143 -28.80 14.67 -27.77
N SER A 144 -27.56 14.80 -27.29
CA SER A 144 -27.02 13.97 -26.20
C SER A 144 -27.70 14.29 -24.87
N MET A 145 -27.92 15.57 -24.57
CA MET A 145 -28.56 16.01 -23.35
C MET A 145 -30.05 15.58 -23.31
N PHE A 146 -30.80 15.80 -24.39
CA PHE A 146 -32.19 15.37 -24.47
C PHE A 146 -32.35 13.86 -24.57
N PHE A 147 -31.37 13.16 -25.13
CA PHE A 147 -31.32 11.70 -25.07
C PHE A 147 -31.26 11.22 -23.61
N ALA A 148 -30.35 11.75 -22.80
CA ALA A 148 -30.21 11.38 -21.38
C ALA A 148 -31.54 11.68 -20.61
N ILE A 149 -32.15 12.86 -20.82
CA ILE A 149 -33.44 13.24 -20.19
C ILE A 149 -34.55 12.27 -20.60
N ASN A 150 -34.61 11.89 -21.87
CA ASN A 150 -35.63 10.96 -22.36
C ASN A 150 -35.45 9.54 -21.81
N GLN A 151 -34.21 9.07 -21.70
CA GLN A 151 -33.89 7.79 -21.09
C GLN A 151 -34.27 7.77 -19.61
N TYR A 152 -33.96 8.85 -18.87
CA TYR A 152 -34.41 8.99 -17.48
C TYR A 152 -35.93 8.89 -17.36
N ARG A 153 -36.71 9.60 -18.24
CA ARG A 153 -38.17 9.54 -18.28
C ARG A 153 -38.72 8.13 -18.50
N GLN A 154 -38.05 7.34 -19.36
CA GLN A 154 -38.50 6.01 -19.77
C GLN A 154 -37.86 4.87 -18.96
N LEU A 155 -37.11 5.17 -17.90
CA LEU A 155 -36.27 4.22 -17.15
C LEU A 155 -36.99 2.92 -16.82
N LYS A 156 -38.21 2.98 -16.28
CA LYS A 156 -39.01 1.80 -15.91
C LYS A 156 -39.33 0.86 -17.07
N ASN A 157 -39.34 1.36 -18.30
CA ASN A 157 -39.69 0.59 -19.49
C ASN A 157 -38.45 0.02 -20.21
N ILE A 158 -37.29 0.64 -20.02
CA ILE A 158 -36.05 0.29 -20.76
C ILE A 158 -35.05 -0.46 -19.92
N SER A 159 -35.09 -0.34 -18.59
CA SER A 159 -34.11 -1.03 -17.72
C SER A 159 -34.36 -2.53 -17.68
N LEU A 160 -33.28 -3.32 -17.75
CA LEU A 160 -33.32 -4.77 -17.54
C LEU A 160 -33.26 -5.12 -16.05
N GLY A 161 -32.60 -4.28 -15.25
CA GLY A 161 -32.48 -4.45 -13.80
C GLY A 161 -33.70 -3.92 -13.04
N ILE A 162 -33.77 -4.24 -11.74
CA ILE A 162 -34.77 -3.69 -10.83
C ILE A 162 -34.29 -2.30 -10.40
N LEU A 163 -34.53 -1.32 -11.30
CA LEU A 163 -34.17 0.07 -11.07
C LEU A 163 -35.43 0.90 -10.81
N GLY A 164 -35.34 1.80 -9.85
CA GLY A 164 -36.42 2.74 -9.51
C GLY A 164 -35.86 4.14 -9.27
N TYR A 165 -36.79 5.12 -9.28
CA TYR A 165 -36.46 6.45 -8.79
C TYR A 165 -36.38 6.40 -7.26
N GLU A 166 -35.47 7.13 -6.69
CA GLU A 166 -35.42 7.26 -5.24
C GLU A 166 -36.56 8.17 -4.76
N GLN A 167 -37.06 7.86 -3.55
CA GLN A 167 -38.12 8.62 -2.92
C GLN A 167 -37.55 9.28 -1.66
N ASP A 168 -37.42 10.61 -1.71
CA ASP A 168 -37.03 11.43 -0.55
C ASP A 168 -38.31 11.86 0.18
N GLU A 169 -38.43 11.44 1.46
CA GLU A 169 -39.51 11.72 2.40
C GLU A 169 -40.94 11.62 1.82
N ASP A 170 -41.36 12.56 1.00
CA ASP A 170 -42.72 12.59 0.37
C ASP A 170 -42.70 12.76 -1.16
N ASP A 171 -41.51 13.04 -1.78
CA ASP A 171 -41.39 13.29 -3.22
C ASP A 171 -40.33 12.40 -3.88
N LEU A 172 -40.55 12.03 -5.15
CA LEU A 172 -39.58 11.34 -5.99
C LEU A 172 -38.39 12.27 -6.29
N SER A 173 -37.17 11.83 -6.05
CA SER A 173 -35.97 12.58 -6.41
C SER A 173 -35.98 12.94 -7.90
N GLY A 174 -35.88 14.23 -8.21
CA GLY A 174 -35.94 14.73 -9.58
C GLY A 174 -34.58 14.74 -10.27
N LEU A 175 -34.60 14.81 -11.60
CA LEU A 175 -33.43 15.11 -12.40
C LEU A 175 -33.06 16.59 -12.24
N GLN A 176 -31.90 16.85 -11.63
CA GLN A 176 -31.36 18.21 -11.48
C GLN A 176 -30.47 18.52 -12.67
N ILE A 177 -30.70 19.67 -13.30
CA ILE A 177 -29.87 20.16 -14.40
C ILE A 177 -29.32 21.52 -14.00
N CYS A 178 -28.00 21.62 -13.88
CA CYS A 178 -27.29 22.84 -13.55
C CYS A 178 -26.43 23.28 -14.75
N LYS A 179 -26.55 24.52 -15.18
CA LYS A 179 -25.65 25.12 -16.16
C LYS A 179 -24.79 26.18 -15.48
N GLN A 180 -23.50 26.12 -15.74
CA GLN A 180 -22.51 27.11 -15.30
C GLN A 180 -22.03 27.90 -16.52
N GLN A 181 -22.09 29.21 -16.42
CA GLN A 181 -21.71 30.10 -17.52
C GLN A 181 -21.06 31.38 -16.97
N TYR A 182 -20.21 32.00 -17.81
CA TYR A 182 -19.70 33.32 -17.48
C TYR A 182 -20.79 34.35 -17.56
N ARG A 183 -20.75 35.38 -16.72
CA ARG A 183 -21.70 36.49 -16.74
C ARG A 183 -21.70 37.15 -18.10
N LYS A 184 -22.86 37.64 -18.53
CA LYS A 184 -23.09 38.19 -19.86
C LYS A 184 -22.18 39.39 -20.13
N SER A 185 -21.12 39.16 -20.92
CA SER A 185 -20.20 40.17 -21.38
C SER A 185 -20.04 40.09 -22.90
N LYS A 186 -19.54 41.14 -23.54
CA LYS A 186 -19.36 41.15 -25.01
C LYS A 186 -18.07 40.37 -25.36
N MET A 187 -18.17 39.06 -25.52
CA MET A 187 -17.08 38.15 -25.92
C MET A 187 -17.02 37.88 -27.42
N LEU A 188 -17.41 38.82 -28.30
CA LEU A 188 -17.32 38.61 -29.73
C LEU A 188 -15.93 39.00 -30.27
N PRO A 189 -15.27 38.13 -31.07
CA PRO A 189 -13.93 38.37 -31.62
C PRO A 189 -13.83 39.56 -32.59
N SER A 190 -14.95 40.18 -32.94
CA SER A 190 -15.02 41.25 -33.94
C SER A 190 -14.80 42.67 -33.38
N ASN A 191 -14.62 42.84 -32.08
CA ASN A 191 -14.34 44.13 -31.46
C ASN A 191 -13.00 44.13 -30.72
N ASP A 192 -12.20 45.17 -30.90
CA ASP A 192 -10.85 45.35 -30.28
C ASP A 192 -10.86 45.47 -28.75
N THR A 193 -12.01 45.39 -28.09
CA THR A 193 -12.13 45.40 -26.63
C THR A 193 -12.92 44.20 -26.13
N LEU A 194 -12.24 43.17 -25.71
CA LEU A 194 -12.79 42.02 -24.97
C LEU A 194 -13.02 42.43 -23.52
N ASN A 195 -14.27 42.62 -23.13
CA ASN A 195 -14.66 42.84 -21.74
C ASN A 195 -15.13 41.51 -21.18
N ILE A 196 -14.21 40.77 -20.56
CA ILE A 196 -14.45 39.45 -19.97
C ILE A 196 -14.77 39.65 -18.49
N ASP A 197 -16.00 39.34 -18.10
CA ASP A 197 -16.37 39.22 -16.68
C ASP A 197 -16.11 37.77 -16.25
N SER A 198 -15.18 37.56 -15.33
CA SER A 198 -14.79 36.24 -14.83
C SER A 198 -15.78 35.67 -13.79
N THR A 199 -16.84 36.37 -13.45
CA THR A 199 -17.87 35.88 -12.53
C THR A 199 -18.67 34.75 -13.16
N ILE A 200 -18.82 33.63 -12.44
CA ILE A 200 -19.56 32.45 -12.86
C ILE A 200 -21.00 32.58 -12.32
N GLU A 201 -21.95 32.40 -13.17
CA GLU A 201 -23.39 32.30 -12.85
C GLU A 201 -23.82 30.83 -13.00
N THR A 202 -24.43 30.28 -11.94
CA THR A 202 -24.99 28.92 -11.93
C THR A 202 -26.50 29.01 -11.89
N GLU A 203 -27.17 28.41 -12.85
CA GLU A 203 -28.62 28.25 -12.90
C GLU A 203 -28.98 26.78 -12.85
N CYS A 204 -29.84 26.36 -11.92
CA CYS A 204 -30.29 24.98 -11.77
C CYS A 204 -31.80 24.88 -11.92
N ILE A 205 -32.27 23.80 -12.55
CA ILE A 205 -33.68 23.39 -12.58
C ILE A 205 -33.79 21.94 -12.10
N ILE A 206 -34.89 21.60 -11.46
CA ILE A 206 -35.24 20.24 -11.07
C ILE A 206 -36.44 19.79 -11.90
N LEU A 207 -36.31 18.63 -12.53
CA LEU A 207 -37.36 18.00 -13.34
C LEU A 207 -37.80 16.72 -12.63
N GLU A 208 -39.00 16.78 -12.04
CA GLU A 208 -39.57 15.59 -11.38
C GLU A 208 -40.04 14.56 -12.43
N PRO A 209 -39.87 13.25 -12.14
CA PRO A 209 -40.28 12.17 -13.06
C PRO A 209 -41.77 12.25 -13.43
N GLN A 210 -42.63 12.70 -12.52
CA GLN A 210 -44.08 12.86 -12.76
C GLN A 210 -44.36 13.99 -13.74
N VAL A 211 -43.67 15.12 -13.63
CA VAL A 211 -43.79 16.26 -14.54
C VAL A 211 -43.22 15.91 -15.92
N LEU A 212 -42.10 15.19 -15.96
CA LEU A 212 -41.51 14.71 -17.22
C LEU A 212 -42.39 13.70 -17.95
N ALA A 213 -43.20 12.91 -17.26
CA ALA A 213 -44.12 11.96 -17.89
C ALA A 213 -45.26 12.63 -18.68
N VAL A 214 -45.65 13.82 -18.26
CA VAL A 214 -46.79 14.57 -18.84
C VAL A 214 -46.36 15.61 -19.88
N LYS A 215 -45.19 16.25 -19.70
CA LYS A 215 -44.67 17.26 -20.64
C LYS A 215 -44.19 16.63 -21.95
N GLU A 216 -44.58 17.25 -23.08
CA GLU A 216 -43.95 16.89 -24.36
C GLU A 216 -42.50 17.38 -24.40
N MET A 217 -41.62 16.60 -25.01
CA MET A 217 -40.17 16.89 -25.09
C MET A 217 -39.93 18.19 -25.90
N ASP A 218 -40.81 18.54 -26.82
CA ASP A 218 -40.68 19.76 -27.62
C ASP A 218 -40.97 21.03 -26.81
N ASP A 219 -41.87 20.98 -25.84
CA ASP A 219 -42.09 22.08 -24.90
C ASP A 219 -40.88 22.33 -24.01
N LEU A 220 -40.20 21.26 -23.63
CA LEU A 220 -38.98 21.35 -22.83
C LEU A 220 -37.84 21.98 -23.64
N LYS A 221 -37.66 21.58 -24.90
CA LYS A 221 -36.67 22.16 -25.82
C LYS A 221 -36.86 23.66 -26.05
N ASN A 222 -38.07 24.12 -26.07
CA ASN A 222 -38.41 25.53 -26.32
C ASN A 222 -38.32 26.40 -25.06
N SER A 223 -38.00 25.83 -23.90
CA SER A 223 -37.88 26.64 -22.69
C SER A 223 -36.60 27.50 -22.72
N SER A 224 -36.70 28.70 -22.14
CA SER A 224 -35.56 29.65 -22.09
C SER A 224 -34.30 29.12 -21.39
N PHE A 225 -34.48 28.15 -20.49
CA PHE A 225 -33.35 27.52 -19.77
C PHE A 225 -32.44 26.75 -20.72
N PHE A 226 -32.97 26.04 -21.71
CA PHE A 226 -32.21 25.25 -22.67
C PHE A 226 -31.64 26.06 -23.84
N SER A 227 -31.85 27.39 -23.88
CA SER A 227 -31.17 28.26 -24.83
C SER A 227 -29.70 28.46 -24.36
N LEU A 228 -28.78 27.57 -24.76
CA LEU A 228 -27.38 27.59 -24.35
C LEU A 228 -26.58 28.59 -25.18
N GLU A 229 -25.89 29.52 -24.53
CA GLU A 229 -24.95 30.42 -25.19
C GLU A 229 -23.53 29.83 -25.09
N PHE A 230 -23.13 28.95 -26.04
CA PHE A 230 -21.93 28.15 -26.01
C PHE A 230 -20.63 28.94 -25.85
N TYR A 231 -20.59 30.20 -26.29
CA TYR A 231 -19.41 31.05 -26.15
C TYR A 231 -19.08 31.43 -24.70
N ARG A 232 -20.05 31.39 -23.80
CA ARG A 232 -19.89 31.65 -22.37
C ARG A 232 -20.16 30.45 -21.48
N LEU A 233 -20.64 29.35 -22.06
CA LEU A 233 -20.99 28.14 -21.34
C LEU A 233 -19.71 27.43 -20.86
N ILE A 234 -19.61 27.17 -19.57
CA ILE A 234 -18.48 26.45 -18.95
C ILE A 234 -18.80 24.96 -18.87
N GLU A 235 -19.93 24.61 -18.26
CA GLU A 235 -20.37 23.21 -18.15
C GLU A 235 -21.89 23.13 -17.93
N VAL A 236 -22.43 21.97 -18.30
CA VAL A 236 -23.80 21.57 -17.95
C VAL A 236 -23.70 20.24 -17.22
N GLU A 237 -24.33 20.18 -16.06
CA GLU A 237 -24.35 19.00 -15.21
C GLU A 237 -25.78 18.49 -15.07
N LEU A 238 -25.97 17.20 -15.34
CA LEU A 238 -27.20 16.47 -15.11
C LEU A 238 -26.97 15.49 -13.98
N SER A 239 -27.61 15.69 -12.83
CA SER A 239 -27.49 14.80 -11.68
C SER A 239 -28.85 14.20 -11.31
N PHE A 240 -28.86 12.89 -11.01
CA PHE A 240 -30.07 12.17 -10.62
C PHE A 240 -29.71 10.93 -9.79
N LYS A 241 -30.63 10.55 -8.92
CA LYS A 241 -30.51 9.39 -8.04
C LYS A 241 -31.39 8.26 -8.52
N LEU A 242 -30.81 7.05 -8.50
CA LEU A 242 -31.52 5.82 -8.86
C LEU A 242 -31.35 4.79 -7.75
N LYS A 243 -32.40 4.01 -7.48
CA LYS A 243 -32.37 2.90 -6.54
C LYS A 243 -32.29 1.58 -7.30
N GLY A 244 -31.30 0.76 -6.95
CA GLY A 244 -31.12 -0.58 -7.47
C GLY A 244 -31.18 -1.61 -6.36
N ILE A 245 -31.64 -2.84 -6.67
CA ILE A 245 -31.73 -3.94 -5.71
C ILE A 245 -30.87 -5.08 -6.21
N ASP A 246 -29.90 -5.52 -5.39
CA ASP A 246 -29.10 -6.71 -5.65
C ASP A 246 -29.83 -7.97 -5.16
N LEU A 247 -30.25 -8.80 -6.14
CA LEU A 247 -30.94 -10.06 -5.86
C LEU A 247 -30.00 -11.25 -5.70
N GLN A 248 -28.70 -11.11 -5.94
CA GLN A 248 -27.75 -12.21 -5.83
C GLN A 248 -27.67 -12.75 -4.40
N THR A 249 -27.81 -11.88 -3.41
CA THR A 249 -27.79 -12.21 -1.97
C THR A 249 -28.98 -13.06 -1.52
N ILE A 250 -30.12 -13.00 -2.21
CA ILE A 250 -31.31 -13.79 -1.92
C ILE A 250 -31.04 -15.30 -2.04
N HIS A 251 -30.15 -15.70 -2.96
CA HIS A 251 -29.78 -17.11 -3.13
C HIS A 251 -29.11 -17.68 -1.87
N ALA A 252 -28.40 -16.86 -1.12
CA ALA A 252 -27.81 -17.21 0.19
C ALA A 252 -28.79 -17.08 1.37
N ARG A 253 -30.07 -16.78 1.11
CA ARG A 253 -31.09 -16.47 2.14
C ARG A 253 -30.74 -15.27 3.01
N GLU A 254 -29.98 -14.33 2.51
CA GLU A 254 -29.71 -13.03 3.10
C GLU A 254 -30.71 -11.99 2.59
N LEU A 255 -30.92 -10.92 3.35
CA LEU A 255 -31.70 -9.78 2.88
C LEU A 255 -30.98 -9.13 1.70
N PRO A 256 -31.69 -8.76 0.61
CA PRO A 256 -31.09 -8.06 -0.51
C PRO A 256 -30.52 -6.73 -0.04
N ASP A 257 -29.42 -6.34 -0.68
CA ASP A 257 -28.83 -5.02 -0.50
C ASP A 257 -29.48 -4.03 -1.47
N CYS A 258 -29.90 -2.87 -0.97
CA CYS A 258 -30.37 -1.76 -1.80
C CYS A 258 -29.23 -0.77 -2.02
N TYR A 259 -29.07 -0.38 -3.28
CA TYR A 259 -28.04 0.58 -3.70
C TYR A 259 -28.70 1.87 -4.14
N GLU A 260 -28.25 2.98 -3.60
CA GLU A 260 -28.53 4.31 -4.10
C GLU A 260 -27.41 4.73 -5.04
N PHE A 261 -27.71 4.87 -6.33
CA PHE A 261 -26.77 5.34 -7.35
C PHE A 261 -26.96 6.82 -7.60
N GLN A 262 -26.01 7.63 -7.25
CA GLN A 262 -25.95 9.04 -7.63
C GLN A 262 -25.19 9.16 -8.95
N ASN A 263 -25.92 9.43 -10.04
CA ASN A 263 -25.36 9.55 -11.38
C ASN A 263 -25.22 11.02 -11.76
N THR A 264 -24.07 11.38 -12.32
CA THR A 264 -23.75 12.73 -12.77
C THR A 264 -23.20 12.69 -14.18
N ILE A 265 -23.86 13.37 -15.12
CA ILE A 265 -23.40 13.54 -16.51
C ILE A 265 -22.93 14.99 -16.67
N THR A 266 -21.65 15.18 -16.90
CA THR A 266 -21.03 16.50 -17.04
C THR A 266 -20.63 16.77 -18.49
N PHE A 267 -21.26 17.77 -19.12
CA PHE A 267 -20.88 18.31 -20.42
C PHE A 267 -19.88 19.44 -20.20
N ASN A 268 -18.59 19.18 -20.39
CA ASN A 268 -17.51 20.08 -20.03
C ASN A 268 -16.99 20.85 -21.24
N ASN A 269 -17.13 22.18 -21.21
CA ASN A 269 -16.65 23.12 -22.21
C ASN A 269 -15.57 24.09 -21.67
N LYS A 270 -14.97 23.82 -20.53
CA LYS A 270 -13.99 24.72 -19.87
C LYS A 270 -12.86 25.15 -20.80
N ALA A 271 -12.44 24.28 -21.69
CA ALA A 271 -11.35 24.57 -22.64
C ALA A 271 -11.78 25.48 -23.82
N HIS A 272 -13.07 25.64 -24.12
CA HIS A 272 -13.61 26.36 -25.29
C HIS A 272 -12.87 26.02 -26.61
N SER A 273 -12.44 24.74 -26.74
CA SER A 273 -11.56 24.28 -27.84
C SER A 273 -12.30 23.83 -29.10
N GLY A 274 -13.62 24.05 -29.17
CA GLY A 274 -14.48 23.59 -30.28
C GLY A 274 -14.95 22.14 -30.14
N LYS A 275 -14.59 21.45 -29.03
CA LYS A 275 -15.16 20.16 -28.61
C LYS A 275 -15.65 20.26 -27.17
N MET A 276 -16.72 19.56 -26.86
CA MET A 276 -17.23 19.42 -25.50
C MET A 276 -17.07 17.96 -25.07
N LYS A 277 -16.38 17.74 -23.94
CA LYS A 277 -16.19 16.40 -23.37
C LYS A 277 -17.41 16.04 -22.52
N ILE A 278 -17.87 14.79 -22.61
CA ILE A 278 -18.96 14.26 -21.78
C ILE A 278 -18.34 13.29 -20.79
N PHE A 279 -18.47 13.55 -19.49
CA PHE A 279 -18.09 12.67 -18.41
C PHE A 279 -19.32 12.06 -17.77
N PHE A 280 -19.20 10.82 -17.35
CA PHE A 280 -20.25 10.13 -16.62
C PHE A 280 -19.65 9.56 -15.33
N ASP A 281 -20.08 10.08 -14.20
CA ASP A 281 -19.65 9.63 -12.88
C ASP A 281 -20.84 8.99 -12.15
N THR A 282 -20.58 7.87 -11.47
CA THR A 282 -21.56 7.17 -10.64
C THR A 282 -20.96 6.90 -9.27
N ASP A 283 -21.60 7.42 -8.24
CA ASP A 283 -21.33 7.01 -6.88
C ASP A 283 -22.47 6.13 -6.35
N ALA A 284 -22.16 5.16 -5.50
CA ALA A 284 -23.14 4.19 -5.06
C ALA A 284 -23.01 3.95 -3.55
N ASP A 285 -24.05 4.30 -2.83
CA ASP A 285 -24.23 4.02 -1.41
C ASP A 285 -25.11 2.79 -1.19
N ILE A 286 -24.86 2.05 -0.12
CA ILE A 286 -25.59 0.82 0.22
C ILE A 286 -26.48 1.10 1.41
N GLU A 287 -27.79 0.90 1.22
CA GLU A 287 -28.78 1.08 2.27
C GLU A 287 -29.56 -0.22 2.57
N GLU A 288 -30.19 -0.29 3.74
CA GLU A 288 -31.16 -1.34 4.01
C GLU A 288 -32.42 -1.16 3.19
N CYS A 289 -32.88 -2.23 2.54
CA CYS A 289 -34.16 -2.24 1.84
C CYS A 289 -35.33 -2.14 2.84
N LYS A 290 -35.87 -0.96 3.06
CA LYS A 290 -36.98 -0.71 4.00
C LYS A 290 -38.33 -1.30 3.56
N ASP A 291 -38.53 -1.53 2.25
CA ASP A 291 -39.85 -1.80 1.65
C ASP A 291 -40.04 -3.21 1.08
N LEU A 292 -39.10 -4.14 1.36
CA LEU A 292 -39.20 -5.50 0.84
C LEU A 292 -39.87 -6.46 1.82
N ASN A 293 -41.12 -6.81 1.54
CA ASN A 293 -41.82 -7.92 2.18
C ASN A 293 -41.41 -9.24 1.51
N ILE A 294 -40.36 -9.88 2.00
CA ILE A 294 -39.93 -11.20 1.52
C ILE A 294 -40.73 -12.26 2.25
N SER A 295 -41.59 -12.99 1.52
CA SER A 295 -42.31 -14.16 2.07
C SER A 295 -41.35 -15.34 2.18
N GLY A 296 -40.87 -15.59 3.41
CA GLY A 296 -40.03 -16.74 3.73
C GLY A 296 -39.29 -16.57 5.07
N SER A 297 -38.85 -17.67 5.67
CA SER A 297 -37.99 -17.61 6.85
C SER A 297 -36.57 -17.22 6.38
N ILE A 298 -36.24 -15.97 6.46
CA ILE A 298 -34.88 -15.46 6.22
C ILE A 298 -34.06 -15.85 7.44
N GLN A 299 -33.16 -16.80 7.26
CA GLN A 299 -32.23 -17.19 8.30
C GLN A 299 -31.06 -16.21 8.23
N LYS A 300 -30.94 -15.37 9.25
CA LYS A 300 -29.91 -14.32 9.32
C LYS A 300 -28.52 -14.96 9.48
N ASN A 301 -27.92 -15.40 8.36
CA ASN A 301 -26.57 -16.00 8.33
C ASN A 301 -25.51 -15.00 8.81
N THR A 302 -25.84 -13.72 8.81
CA THR A 302 -25.02 -12.60 9.29
C THR A 302 -24.50 -12.81 10.73
N GLN A 303 -25.25 -13.51 11.59
CA GLN A 303 -24.84 -13.73 12.98
C GLN A 303 -23.57 -14.59 13.09
N TYR A 304 -23.41 -15.63 12.25
CA TYR A 304 -22.23 -16.49 12.30
C TYR A 304 -20.95 -15.75 11.86
N ILE A 305 -21.07 -14.90 10.85
CA ILE A 305 -19.95 -14.09 10.36
C ILE A 305 -19.55 -13.07 11.44
N LEU A 306 -20.51 -12.43 12.08
CA LEU A 306 -20.27 -11.47 13.16
C LEU A 306 -19.60 -12.11 14.38
N VAL A 307 -20.04 -13.32 14.76
CA VAL A 307 -19.40 -14.10 15.83
C VAL A 307 -17.98 -14.49 15.46
N PHE A 308 -17.75 -14.89 14.19
CA PHE A 308 -16.42 -15.22 13.70
C PHE A 308 -15.48 -14.00 13.74
N ASP A 309 -15.94 -12.83 13.29
CA ASP A 309 -15.18 -11.58 13.36
C ASP A 309 -14.87 -11.20 14.82
N GLY A 310 -15.79 -11.45 15.74
CA GLY A 310 -15.55 -11.31 17.18
C GLY A 310 -14.42 -12.20 17.68
N PHE A 311 -14.37 -13.47 17.25
CA PHE A 311 -13.26 -14.37 17.60
C PHE A 311 -11.92 -13.89 17.01
N VAL A 312 -11.92 -13.35 15.81
CA VAL A 312 -10.71 -12.74 15.21
C VAL A 312 -10.21 -11.58 16.07
N ILE A 313 -11.09 -10.68 16.48
CA ILE A 313 -10.73 -9.53 17.34
C ILE A 313 -10.14 -10.03 18.67
N VAL A 314 -10.76 -11.00 19.32
CA VAL A 314 -10.27 -11.56 20.59
C VAL A 314 -8.89 -12.20 20.40
N SER A 315 -8.69 -12.96 19.33
CA SER A 315 -7.39 -13.60 19.03
C SER A 315 -6.28 -12.57 18.75
N CYS A 316 -6.57 -11.51 17.99
CA CYS A 316 -5.64 -10.41 17.72
C CYS A 316 -5.34 -9.61 18.99
N PHE A 317 -6.34 -9.36 19.83
CA PHE A 317 -6.15 -8.66 21.10
C PHE A 317 -5.28 -9.46 22.08
N ALA A 318 -5.49 -10.77 22.17
CA ALA A 318 -4.63 -11.66 22.95
C ALA A 318 -3.18 -11.68 22.42
N SER A 319 -3.01 -11.72 21.08
CA SER A 319 -1.69 -11.61 20.41
C SER A 319 -1.00 -10.29 20.76
N LEU A 320 -1.72 -9.19 20.66
CA LEU A 320 -1.23 -7.85 20.97
C LEU A 320 -0.75 -7.74 22.42
N ILE A 321 -1.52 -8.23 23.39
CA ILE A 321 -1.12 -8.25 24.81
C ILE A 321 0.17 -9.07 24.99
N LEU A 322 0.24 -10.26 24.40
CA LEU A 322 1.40 -11.14 24.54
C LEU A 322 2.65 -10.54 23.89
N CYS A 323 2.53 -9.91 22.73
CA CYS A 323 3.65 -9.24 22.04
C CYS A 323 4.12 -8.00 22.79
N THR A 324 3.20 -7.17 23.25
CA THR A 324 3.51 -5.97 24.05
C THR A 324 4.21 -6.36 25.37
N ARG A 325 3.67 -7.36 26.08
CA ARG A 325 4.32 -7.91 27.28
C ARG A 325 5.75 -8.40 26.98
N SER A 326 5.97 -9.05 25.81
CA SER A 326 7.30 -9.51 25.42
C SER A 326 8.28 -8.38 25.20
N ILE A 327 7.85 -7.30 24.54
CA ILE A 327 8.68 -6.10 24.33
C ILE A 327 8.98 -5.42 25.67
N VAL A 328 8.00 -5.26 26.55
CA VAL A 328 8.21 -4.64 27.87
C VAL A 328 9.22 -5.43 28.71
N LEU A 329 9.12 -6.76 28.69
CA LEU A 329 10.08 -7.63 29.39
C LEU A 329 11.49 -7.53 28.77
N ALA A 330 11.59 -7.47 27.45
CA ALA A 330 12.85 -7.27 26.72
C ALA A 330 13.51 -5.94 27.09
N LEU A 331 12.73 -4.85 27.13
CA LEU A 331 13.24 -3.53 27.53
C LEU A 331 13.66 -3.47 29.00
N LYS A 332 12.95 -4.18 29.88
CA LYS A 332 13.38 -4.31 31.30
C LYS A 332 14.72 -5.07 31.40
N LEU A 333 14.84 -6.16 30.66
CA LEU A 333 16.08 -6.95 30.63
C LEU A 333 17.25 -6.16 30.03
N GLN A 334 17.02 -5.43 28.94
CA GLN A 334 17.97 -4.50 28.34
C GLN A 334 18.48 -3.46 29.35
N LYS A 335 17.56 -2.82 30.09
CA LYS A 335 17.94 -1.82 31.12
C LYS A 335 18.79 -2.45 32.23
N ARG A 336 18.43 -3.67 32.71
CA ARG A 336 19.23 -4.41 33.69
C ARG A 336 20.62 -4.71 33.16
N PHE A 337 20.74 -5.19 31.93
CA PHE A 337 22.00 -5.49 31.28
C PHE A 337 22.87 -4.24 31.13
N VAL A 338 22.32 -3.13 30.59
CA VAL A 338 23.06 -1.87 30.42
C VAL A 338 23.57 -1.33 31.74
N ASN A 339 22.76 -1.34 32.80
CA ASN A 339 23.15 -0.88 34.12
C ASN A 339 24.24 -1.77 34.75
N PHE A 340 24.08 -3.08 34.61
CA PHE A 340 25.09 -4.03 35.11
C PHE A 340 26.42 -3.86 34.38
N PHE A 341 26.39 -3.74 33.04
CA PHE A 341 27.59 -3.57 32.22
C PHE A 341 28.30 -2.26 32.53
N LEU A 342 27.55 -1.17 32.74
CA LEU A 342 28.11 0.11 33.15
C LEU A 342 28.74 0.04 34.56
N LYS A 343 28.10 -0.67 35.50
CA LYS A 343 28.61 -0.84 36.88
C LYS A 343 29.91 -1.68 36.92
N LYS A 344 29.94 -2.80 36.17
CA LYS A 344 31.05 -3.79 36.19
C LYS A 344 32.24 -3.35 35.34
N TYR A 345 31.97 -2.92 34.08
CA TYR A 345 33.03 -2.63 33.10
C TYR A 345 33.29 -1.15 32.89
N LYS A 346 32.48 -0.25 33.48
CA LYS A 346 32.56 1.23 33.32
C LYS A 346 32.58 1.70 31.86
N ARG A 347 31.97 0.92 30.96
CA ARG A 347 31.80 1.22 29.54
C ARG A 347 30.34 1.28 29.17
N HIS A 348 30.02 2.08 28.16
CA HIS A 348 28.67 2.11 27.60
C HIS A 348 28.52 1.02 26.57
N VAL A 349 27.42 0.28 26.66
CA VAL A 349 27.02 -0.75 25.68
C VAL A 349 26.74 -0.10 24.31
N CYS A 350 27.22 -0.73 23.23
CA CYS A 350 27.03 -0.26 21.87
C CYS A 350 25.52 -0.20 21.51
N SER A 351 25.15 0.73 20.62
CA SER A 351 23.76 0.85 20.14
C SER A 351 23.27 -0.41 19.42
N ALA A 352 24.16 -1.15 18.76
CA ALA A 352 23.84 -2.40 18.10
C ALA A 352 23.39 -3.46 19.11
N ASP A 353 24.13 -3.65 20.21
CA ASP A 353 23.79 -4.61 21.27
C ASP A 353 22.48 -4.23 21.98
N ARG A 354 22.17 -2.92 22.08
CA ARG A 354 20.88 -2.48 22.63
C ARG A 354 19.72 -2.82 21.70
N LEU A 355 19.90 -2.65 20.38
CA LEU A 355 18.86 -2.96 19.40
C LEU A 355 18.59 -4.47 19.28
N GLU A 356 19.56 -5.32 19.62
CA GLU A 356 19.40 -6.77 19.57
C GLU A 356 18.32 -7.30 20.55
N PHE A 357 18.06 -6.55 21.65
CA PHE A 357 16.95 -6.87 22.57
C PHE A 357 15.58 -6.57 21.96
N ILE A 358 15.49 -5.63 21.02
CA ILE A 358 14.22 -5.23 20.40
C ILE A 358 14.01 -6.04 19.13
N ASN A 359 13.15 -7.04 19.22
CA ASN A 359 12.81 -7.85 18.07
C ASN A 359 11.80 -7.09 17.19
N GLY A 360 12.21 -6.57 16.02
CA GLY A 360 11.38 -5.84 15.08
C GLY A 360 10.15 -6.62 14.60
N TRP A 361 10.22 -7.94 14.59
CA TRP A 361 9.08 -8.80 14.26
C TRP A 361 7.90 -8.65 15.22
N TYR A 362 8.14 -8.39 16.52
CA TYR A 362 7.04 -8.13 17.45
C TYR A 362 6.37 -6.79 17.19
N VAL A 363 7.15 -5.78 16.76
CA VAL A 363 6.58 -4.47 16.39
C VAL A 363 5.67 -4.62 15.18
N LEU A 364 6.12 -5.34 14.14
CA LEU A 364 5.33 -5.63 12.95
C LEU A 364 4.03 -6.37 13.29
N VAL A 365 4.10 -7.37 14.17
CA VAL A 365 2.89 -8.11 14.64
C VAL A 365 1.93 -7.19 15.38
N ILE A 366 2.42 -6.28 16.23
CA ILE A 366 1.57 -5.32 16.96
C ILE A 366 0.85 -4.38 15.98
N ILE A 367 1.57 -3.83 14.99
CA ILE A 367 0.97 -2.96 13.97
C ILE A 367 -0.11 -3.74 13.20
N SER A 368 0.20 -4.96 12.77
CA SER A 368 -0.75 -5.84 12.10
C SER A 368 -1.99 -6.11 12.95
N ASP A 369 -1.81 -6.46 14.24
CA ASP A 369 -2.91 -6.74 15.15
C ASP A 369 -3.84 -5.52 15.34
N MET A 370 -3.26 -4.31 15.48
CA MET A 370 -4.02 -3.07 15.57
C MET A 370 -4.85 -2.81 14.31
N MET A 371 -4.23 -2.96 13.13
CA MET A 371 -4.94 -2.78 11.85
C MET A 371 -6.04 -3.81 11.66
N THR A 372 -5.80 -5.08 12.03
CA THR A 372 -6.83 -6.14 11.96
C THR A 372 -8.01 -5.83 12.87
N ILE A 373 -7.77 -5.38 14.10
CA ILE A 373 -8.83 -5.05 15.06
C ILE A 373 -9.69 -3.90 14.52
N ILE A 374 -9.04 -2.80 14.06
CA ILE A 374 -9.76 -1.65 13.51
C ILE A 374 -10.55 -2.05 12.26
N GLY A 375 -9.93 -2.76 11.33
CA GLY A 375 -10.59 -3.23 10.10
C GLY A 375 -11.75 -4.19 10.37
N SER A 376 -11.62 -5.07 11.38
CA SER A 376 -12.71 -5.99 11.77
C SER A 376 -13.89 -5.25 12.41
N ILE A 377 -13.63 -4.21 13.20
CA ILE A 377 -14.69 -3.36 13.76
C ILE A 377 -15.40 -2.62 12.63
N MET A 378 -14.67 -1.99 11.70
CA MET A 378 -15.27 -1.33 10.54
C MET A 378 -16.09 -2.31 9.69
N LYS A 379 -15.60 -3.54 9.48
CA LYS A 379 -16.35 -4.58 8.77
C LYS A 379 -17.68 -4.92 9.46
N MET A 380 -17.70 -4.97 10.79
CA MET A 380 -18.95 -5.19 11.53
C MET A 380 -19.91 -4.02 11.39
N GLU A 381 -19.43 -2.78 11.41
CA GLU A 381 -20.24 -1.57 11.19
C GLU A 381 -20.80 -1.51 9.75
N ILE A 382 -20.01 -1.90 8.74
CA ILE A 382 -20.49 -2.04 7.36
C ILE A 382 -21.61 -3.09 7.26
N LYS A 383 -21.44 -4.25 7.90
CA LYS A 383 -22.49 -5.28 7.92
C LYS A 383 -23.73 -4.85 8.71
N ALA A 384 -23.60 -3.93 9.66
CA ALA A 384 -24.72 -3.30 10.37
C ALA A 384 -25.32 -2.11 9.61
N LYS A 385 -24.83 -1.80 8.39
CA LYS A 385 -25.25 -0.67 7.56
C LYS A 385 -25.05 0.72 8.20
N ASN A 386 -24.13 0.82 9.18
CA ASN A 386 -23.79 2.09 9.82
C ASN A 386 -22.66 2.82 9.10
N LEU A 387 -21.91 2.13 8.24
CA LEU A 387 -20.73 2.64 7.56
C LEU A 387 -20.71 2.16 6.10
N THR A 388 -20.48 3.08 5.16
CA THR A 388 -20.43 2.81 3.71
C THR A 388 -18.99 2.70 3.15
N SER A 389 -17.98 3.02 3.97
CA SER A 389 -16.57 3.09 3.55
C SER A 389 -15.92 1.71 3.37
N TYR A 390 -16.29 0.99 2.32
CA TYR A 390 -15.70 -0.30 1.95
C TYR A 390 -14.21 -0.21 1.64
N ASP A 391 -13.77 0.86 0.97
CA ASP A 391 -12.39 1.02 0.52
C ASP A 391 -11.42 1.12 1.70
N VAL A 392 -11.74 1.94 2.71
CA VAL A 392 -10.91 2.08 3.91
C VAL A 392 -10.82 0.75 4.67
N CYS A 393 -11.94 0.03 4.79
CA CYS A 393 -11.97 -1.29 5.41
C CYS A 393 -11.10 -2.30 4.63
N SER A 394 -11.21 -2.31 3.30
CA SER A 394 -10.41 -3.17 2.40
C SER A 394 -8.92 -2.89 2.51
N ILE A 395 -8.52 -1.62 2.52
CA ILE A 395 -7.12 -1.21 2.70
C ILE A 395 -6.58 -1.67 4.05
N LEU A 396 -7.33 -1.46 5.14
CA LEU A 396 -6.90 -1.85 6.48
C LEU A 396 -6.78 -3.37 6.62
N LEU A 397 -7.77 -4.14 6.19
CA LEU A 397 -7.73 -5.61 6.27
C LEU A 397 -6.69 -6.20 5.32
N GLY A 398 -6.58 -5.68 4.10
CA GLY A 398 -5.61 -6.13 3.10
C GLY A 398 -4.17 -5.87 3.55
N THR A 399 -3.85 -4.66 3.99
CA THR A 399 -2.50 -4.32 4.49
C THR A 399 -2.16 -5.05 5.79
N SER A 400 -3.15 -5.23 6.68
CA SER A 400 -3.00 -6.03 7.90
C SER A 400 -2.60 -7.47 7.56
N THR A 401 -3.29 -8.09 6.60
CA THR A 401 -3.00 -9.47 6.18
C THR A 401 -1.65 -9.58 5.49
N LEU A 402 -1.25 -8.59 4.69
CA LEU A 402 0.11 -8.50 4.15
C LEU A 402 1.15 -8.58 5.29
N PHE A 403 0.99 -7.79 6.35
CA PHE A 403 1.91 -7.82 7.50
C PHE A 403 1.85 -9.13 8.28
N VAL A 404 0.68 -9.78 8.38
CA VAL A 404 0.56 -11.12 8.97
C VAL A 404 1.41 -12.12 8.20
N TRP A 405 1.31 -12.14 6.87
CA TRP A 405 2.07 -13.07 6.03
C TRP A 405 3.56 -12.73 5.99
N VAL A 406 3.94 -11.46 5.97
CA VAL A 406 5.34 -11.03 6.15
C VAL A 406 5.87 -11.52 7.50
N GLY A 407 5.04 -11.48 8.54
CA GLY A 407 5.38 -12.02 9.86
C GLY A 407 5.64 -13.54 9.87
N VAL A 408 5.09 -14.31 8.93
CA VAL A 408 5.36 -15.76 8.77
C VAL A 408 6.84 -16.01 8.42
N ILE A 409 7.49 -15.10 7.69
CA ILE A 409 8.91 -15.18 7.30
C ILE A 409 9.78 -15.39 8.55
N ARG A 410 9.42 -14.78 9.68
CA ARG A 410 10.11 -15.01 10.97
C ARG A 410 10.20 -16.50 11.35
N TYR A 411 9.14 -17.27 11.10
CA TYR A 411 9.12 -18.68 11.45
C TYR A 411 9.93 -19.51 10.48
N LEU A 412 10.04 -19.08 9.21
CA LEU A 412 10.95 -19.68 8.24
C LEU A 412 12.42 -19.48 8.63
N GLY A 413 12.74 -18.41 9.36
CA GLY A 413 14.08 -18.16 9.91
C GLY A 413 14.59 -19.21 10.89
N TYR A 414 13.73 -20.10 11.39
CA TYR A 414 14.17 -21.23 12.19
C TYR A 414 14.81 -22.37 11.37
N PHE A 415 14.60 -22.37 10.05
CA PHE A 415 15.23 -23.32 9.15
C PHE A 415 16.54 -22.74 8.61
N GLN A 416 17.63 -23.51 8.68
CA GLN A 416 18.96 -23.04 8.33
C GLN A 416 19.05 -22.47 6.91
N THR A 417 18.40 -23.12 5.95
CA THR A 417 18.40 -22.71 4.54
C THR A 417 17.76 -21.34 4.33
N TYR A 418 16.63 -21.09 4.96
CA TYR A 418 15.91 -19.80 4.81
C TYR A 418 16.50 -18.69 5.67
N ASN A 419 17.15 -19.05 6.78
CA ASN A 419 17.72 -18.09 7.71
C ASN A 419 18.80 -17.21 7.05
N VAL A 420 19.65 -17.78 6.19
CA VAL A 420 20.65 -17.02 5.44
C VAL A 420 20.02 -15.93 4.59
N LEU A 421 18.93 -16.27 3.88
CA LEU A 421 18.20 -15.32 3.03
C LEU A 421 17.55 -14.21 3.87
N ILE A 422 16.95 -14.56 5.00
CA ILE A 422 16.29 -13.59 5.90
C ILE A 422 17.33 -12.64 6.52
N LEU A 423 18.47 -13.16 6.97
CA LEU A 423 19.57 -12.34 7.47
C LEU A 423 20.15 -11.43 6.40
N THR A 424 20.29 -11.93 5.16
CA THR A 424 20.73 -11.11 4.03
C THR A 424 19.76 -9.97 3.77
N MET A 425 18.47 -10.27 3.73
CA MET A 425 17.41 -9.25 3.53
C MET A 425 17.45 -8.20 4.66
N GLN A 426 17.59 -8.63 5.92
CA GLN A 426 17.70 -7.73 7.08
C GLN A 426 18.97 -6.87 7.02
N ALA A 427 20.10 -7.42 6.60
CA ALA A 427 21.36 -6.70 6.50
C ALA A 427 21.43 -5.76 5.29
N SER A 428 20.77 -6.11 4.18
CA SER A 428 20.72 -5.29 2.97
C SER A 428 19.74 -4.12 3.08
N LEU A 429 18.62 -4.28 3.80
CA LEU A 429 17.53 -3.30 3.87
C LEU A 429 17.99 -1.86 4.14
N PRO A 430 18.83 -1.55 5.15
CA PRO A 430 19.28 -0.18 5.40
C PRO A 430 20.17 0.39 4.29
N LYS A 431 20.94 -0.46 3.59
CA LYS A 431 21.77 -0.06 2.44
C LYS A 431 20.87 0.26 1.24
N VAL A 432 19.89 -0.64 0.99
CA VAL A 432 18.91 -0.51 -0.08
C VAL A 432 18.05 0.73 0.11
N LEU A 433 17.53 1.00 1.30
CA LEU A 433 16.72 2.20 1.56
C LEU A 433 17.48 3.50 1.28
N ARG A 434 18.75 3.58 1.69
CA ARG A 434 19.59 4.75 1.38
C ARG A 434 19.81 4.90 -0.13
N PHE A 435 20.04 3.81 -0.81
CA PHE A 435 20.19 3.80 -2.26
C PHE A 435 18.89 4.21 -2.98
N CYS A 436 17.73 3.67 -2.55
CA CYS A 436 16.43 4.04 -3.10
C CYS A 436 16.10 5.52 -2.89
N CYS A 437 16.50 6.15 -1.79
CA CYS A 437 16.34 7.59 -1.62
C CYS A 437 17.12 8.38 -2.70
N CYS A 438 18.37 7.98 -2.99
CA CYS A 438 19.17 8.64 -4.03
C CYS A 438 18.57 8.39 -5.44
N ALA A 439 18.20 7.16 -5.75
CA ALA A 439 17.55 6.80 -7.01
C ALA A 439 16.21 7.52 -7.19
N GLY A 440 15.43 7.63 -6.10
CA GLY A 440 14.16 8.34 -6.07
C GLY A 440 14.28 9.83 -6.39
N MET A 441 15.34 10.51 -5.92
CA MET A 441 15.58 11.91 -6.27
C MET A 441 15.82 12.09 -7.78
N ILE A 442 16.61 11.18 -8.38
CA ILE A 442 16.83 11.19 -9.84
C ILE A 442 15.53 10.91 -10.59
N TYR A 443 14.77 9.92 -10.11
CA TYR A 443 13.47 9.55 -10.68
C TYR A 443 12.50 10.74 -10.69
N LEU A 444 12.35 11.43 -9.56
CA LEU A 444 11.51 12.63 -9.45
C LEU A 444 11.97 13.72 -10.43
N GLY A 445 13.30 13.92 -10.61
CA GLY A 445 13.83 14.86 -11.59
C GLY A 445 13.39 14.53 -13.02
N TYR A 446 13.44 13.24 -13.39
CA TYR A 446 12.94 12.79 -14.69
C TYR A 446 11.41 12.94 -14.79
N THR A 447 10.67 12.61 -13.74
CA THR A 447 9.20 12.76 -13.72
C THR A 447 8.79 14.21 -13.98
N PHE A 448 9.36 15.18 -13.25
CA PHE A 448 9.06 16.59 -13.48
C PHE A 448 9.50 17.09 -14.87
N CYS A 449 10.67 16.66 -15.33
CA CYS A 449 11.14 17.02 -16.66
C CYS A 449 10.24 16.47 -17.76
N GLY A 450 9.81 15.21 -17.64
CA GLY A 450 8.88 14.57 -18.58
C GLY A 450 7.54 15.29 -18.62
N TRP A 451 6.96 15.55 -17.46
CA TRP A 451 5.69 16.26 -17.33
C TRP A 451 5.72 17.64 -18.01
N ILE A 452 6.73 18.47 -17.70
CA ILE A 452 6.80 19.84 -18.23
C ILE A 452 7.03 19.86 -19.74
N VAL A 453 7.94 19.02 -20.25
CA VAL A 453 8.37 19.10 -21.66
C VAL A 453 7.51 18.24 -22.59
N LEU A 454 7.12 17.05 -22.15
CA LEU A 454 6.37 16.10 -22.98
C LEU A 454 4.86 16.15 -22.73
N GLY A 455 4.40 16.71 -21.62
CA GLY A 455 2.99 16.79 -21.27
C GLY A 455 2.09 17.33 -22.39
N PRO A 456 2.41 18.46 -23.03
CA PRO A 456 1.58 19.00 -24.13
C PRO A 456 1.59 18.16 -25.41
N TYR A 457 2.48 17.17 -25.53
CA TYR A 457 2.72 16.43 -26.78
C TYR A 457 2.41 14.93 -26.68
N HIS A 458 2.27 14.41 -25.46
CA HIS A 458 2.10 12.98 -25.24
C HIS A 458 1.14 12.73 -24.07
N GLU A 459 0.09 11.98 -24.31
CA GLU A 459 -0.98 11.66 -23.37
C GLU A 459 -0.48 11.04 -22.06
N LYS A 460 0.46 10.07 -22.12
CA LYS A 460 1.06 9.44 -20.92
C LYS A 460 1.92 10.41 -20.08
N PHE A 461 2.11 11.65 -20.53
CA PHE A 461 2.87 12.68 -19.82
C PHE A 461 2.01 13.90 -19.42
N GLU A 462 0.69 13.83 -19.61
CA GLU A 462 -0.24 14.93 -19.34
C GLU A 462 -0.29 15.26 -17.84
N ASP A 463 -0.38 14.24 -16.99
CA ASP A 463 -0.43 14.39 -15.53
C ASP A 463 0.82 13.84 -14.85
N LEU A 464 1.21 14.46 -13.72
CA LEU A 464 2.38 14.06 -12.94
C LEU A 464 2.32 12.60 -12.47
N ASN A 465 1.13 12.13 -12.07
CA ASN A 465 0.92 10.75 -11.64
C ASN A 465 1.09 9.77 -12.80
N THR A 466 0.46 10.07 -13.94
CA THR A 466 0.55 9.26 -15.16
C THR A 466 1.98 9.18 -15.68
N VAL A 467 2.75 10.28 -15.59
CA VAL A 467 4.19 10.28 -15.92
C VAL A 467 4.96 9.34 -14.99
N ALA A 468 4.69 9.40 -13.68
CA ALA A 468 5.36 8.52 -12.72
C ALA A 468 5.04 7.05 -13.00
N GLU A 469 3.78 6.71 -13.29
CA GLU A 469 3.38 5.35 -13.66
C GLU A 469 4.03 4.89 -14.96
N CYS A 470 4.03 5.74 -16.00
CA CYS A 470 4.67 5.46 -17.28
C CYS A 470 6.18 5.22 -17.13
N LEU A 471 6.87 6.05 -16.38
CA LEU A 471 8.30 5.88 -16.13
C LEU A 471 8.59 4.62 -15.31
N PHE A 472 7.71 4.27 -14.36
CA PHE A 472 7.85 3.04 -13.60
C PHE A 472 7.66 1.78 -14.47
N SER A 473 6.68 1.77 -15.38
CA SER A 473 6.52 0.67 -16.34
C SER A 473 7.71 0.58 -17.30
N LEU A 474 8.27 1.70 -17.75
CA LEU A 474 9.49 1.73 -18.57
C LEU A 474 10.72 1.12 -17.87
N VAL A 475 10.88 1.33 -16.55
CA VAL A 475 11.96 0.68 -15.76
C VAL A 475 11.80 -0.85 -15.75
N ASN A 476 10.56 -1.33 -15.74
CA ASN A 476 10.26 -2.76 -15.82
C ASN A 476 10.33 -3.34 -17.24
N GLY A 477 10.53 -2.48 -18.25
CA GLY A 477 10.63 -2.88 -19.65
C GLY A 477 9.30 -2.98 -20.38
N ASP A 478 8.23 -2.49 -19.78
CA ASP A 478 6.89 -2.51 -20.35
C ASP A 478 6.62 -1.26 -21.19
N ASP A 479 5.80 -1.39 -22.23
CA ASP A 479 5.31 -0.30 -23.11
C ASP A 479 6.39 0.59 -23.76
N MET A 480 7.64 0.13 -23.81
CA MET A 480 8.75 0.94 -24.33
C MET A 480 8.49 1.40 -25.77
N PHE A 481 8.11 0.47 -26.65
CA PHE A 481 7.89 0.79 -28.06
C PHE A 481 6.68 1.72 -28.25
N ALA A 482 5.57 1.44 -27.57
CA ALA A 482 4.38 2.27 -27.65
C ALA A 482 4.64 3.72 -27.21
N THR A 483 5.36 3.92 -26.12
CA THR A 483 5.76 5.25 -25.64
C THR A 483 6.64 5.99 -26.65
N PHE A 484 7.56 5.27 -27.32
CA PHE A 484 8.34 5.88 -28.40
C PHE A 484 7.49 6.20 -29.64
N ALA A 485 6.54 5.35 -30.01
CA ALA A 485 5.74 5.49 -31.23
C ALA A 485 4.71 6.64 -31.15
N GLN A 486 4.11 6.85 -29.98
CA GLN A 486 3.07 7.87 -29.77
C GLN A 486 3.59 9.31 -29.85
N ILE A 487 4.90 9.55 -29.69
CA ILE A 487 5.46 10.90 -29.83
C ILE A 487 5.47 11.27 -31.29
N GLN A 488 4.34 11.77 -31.78
CA GLN A 488 4.22 12.23 -33.17
C GLN A 488 5.01 13.53 -33.39
N GLN A 489 5.47 13.72 -34.63
CA GLN A 489 6.33 14.82 -35.08
C GLN A 489 5.61 16.17 -35.13
N LYS A 490 5.16 16.68 -33.97
CA LYS A 490 4.61 18.05 -33.91
C LYS A 490 5.71 19.12 -33.93
N SER A 491 6.89 18.82 -33.36
CA SER A 491 8.06 19.69 -33.35
C SER A 491 9.33 18.84 -33.39
N THR A 492 10.25 19.13 -34.33
CA THR A 492 11.50 18.39 -34.48
C THR A 492 12.39 18.48 -33.22
N LEU A 493 12.37 19.62 -32.54
CA LEU A 493 13.12 19.83 -31.31
C LEU A 493 12.60 18.97 -30.17
N VAL A 494 11.29 18.93 -29.95
CA VAL A 494 10.65 18.11 -28.92
C VAL A 494 10.81 16.62 -29.23
N TRP A 495 10.71 16.23 -30.49
CA TRP A 495 10.97 14.86 -30.92
C TRP A 495 12.40 14.41 -30.60
N LEU A 496 13.41 15.23 -30.93
CA LEU A 496 14.81 14.91 -30.61
C LEU A 496 15.03 14.82 -29.10
N PHE A 497 14.49 15.79 -28.35
CA PHE A 497 14.56 15.81 -26.89
C PHE A 497 13.93 14.56 -26.28
N SER A 498 12.74 14.16 -26.73
CA SER A 498 12.04 12.99 -26.22
C SER A 498 12.83 11.69 -26.39
N ARG A 499 13.49 11.53 -27.55
CA ARG A 499 14.37 10.38 -27.80
C ARG A 499 15.55 10.36 -26.84
N LEU A 500 16.25 11.50 -26.70
CA LEU A 500 17.37 11.62 -25.79
C LEU A 500 16.95 11.37 -24.34
N TYR A 501 15.82 11.94 -23.93
CA TYR A 501 15.25 11.81 -22.61
C TYR A 501 14.92 10.34 -22.29
N LEU A 502 14.17 9.66 -23.14
CA LEU A 502 13.77 8.27 -22.93
C LEU A 502 14.97 7.31 -22.97
N TYR A 503 15.88 7.46 -23.93
CA TYR A 503 17.09 6.64 -23.98
C TYR A 503 17.98 6.85 -22.76
N SER A 504 18.14 8.09 -22.29
CA SER A 504 18.95 8.38 -21.10
C SER A 504 18.29 7.80 -19.84
N PHE A 505 16.97 7.91 -19.71
CA PHE A 505 16.22 7.34 -18.60
C PHE A 505 16.36 5.81 -18.55
N ILE A 506 16.05 5.13 -19.64
CA ILE A 506 16.11 3.67 -19.74
C ILE A 506 17.54 3.17 -19.47
N SER A 507 18.54 3.79 -20.08
CA SER A 507 19.93 3.41 -19.88
C SER A 507 20.37 3.59 -18.43
N LEU A 508 20.00 4.70 -17.80
CA LEU A 508 20.34 4.98 -16.41
C LEU A 508 19.67 4.01 -15.44
N PHE A 509 18.36 3.78 -15.58
CA PHE A 509 17.62 2.98 -14.62
C PHE A 509 17.83 1.49 -14.82
N ILE A 510 17.73 0.97 -16.03
CA ILE A 510 17.86 -0.48 -16.28
C ILE A 510 19.31 -0.93 -16.13
N TYR A 511 20.27 -0.25 -16.76
CA TYR A 511 21.64 -0.76 -16.76
C TYR A 511 22.47 -0.31 -15.56
N MET A 512 22.22 0.87 -15.01
CA MET A 512 23.04 1.40 -13.93
C MET A 512 22.39 1.21 -12.55
N ILE A 513 21.19 1.72 -12.35
CA ILE A 513 20.53 1.69 -11.04
C ILE A 513 20.15 0.27 -10.65
N LEU A 514 19.55 -0.51 -11.55
CA LEU A 514 19.19 -1.91 -11.25
C LEU A 514 20.43 -2.78 -11.00
N SER A 515 21.51 -2.59 -11.76
CA SER A 515 22.76 -3.32 -11.54
C SER A 515 23.40 -3.00 -10.19
N LEU A 516 23.37 -1.72 -9.77
CA LEU A 516 23.86 -1.33 -8.44
C LEU A 516 22.99 -1.91 -7.31
N PHE A 517 21.68 -1.97 -7.51
CA PHE A 517 20.76 -2.59 -6.57
C PHE A 517 21.08 -4.08 -6.37
N ILE A 518 21.26 -4.81 -7.47
CA ILE A 518 21.65 -6.23 -7.42
C ILE A 518 23.01 -6.40 -6.72
N ALA A 519 24.00 -5.57 -7.06
CA ALA A 519 25.32 -5.58 -6.45
C ALA A 519 25.28 -5.37 -4.92
N LEU A 520 24.43 -4.45 -4.43
CA LEU A 520 24.26 -4.21 -2.99
C LEU A 520 23.68 -5.42 -2.25
N ILE A 521 22.72 -6.11 -2.87
CA ILE A 521 22.13 -7.32 -2.28
C ILE A 521 23.16 -8.45 -2.30
N THR A 522 23.87 -8.64 -3.41
CA THR A 522 24.92 -9.67 -3.54
C THR A 522 26.05 -9.46 -2.54
N ASP A 523 26.56 -8.23 -2.36
CA ASP A 523 27.55 -7.91 -1.34
C ASP A 523 27.07 -8.25 0.08
N SER A 524 25.81 -7.99 0.37
CA SER A 524 25.23 -8.35 1.67
C SER A 524 25.09 -9.87 1.84
N TYR A 525 24.72 -10.58 0.78
CA TYR A 525 24.64 -12.05 0.79
C TYR A 525 26.02 -12.68 1.01
N ASP A 526 27.05 -12.23 0.29
CA ASP A 526 28.41 -12.73 0.43
C ASP A 526 28.98 -12.46 1.84
N THR A 527 28.65 -11.31 2.40
CA THR A 527 29.03 -10.96 3.78
C THR A 527 28.40 -11.92 4.78
N ILE A 528 27.09 -12.18 4.68
CA ILE A 528 26.38 -13.11 5.58
C ILE A 528 26.90 -14.55 5.39
N LYS A 529 27.15 -14.97 4.16
CA LYS A 529 27.71 -16.29 3.86
C LYS A 529 29.11 -16.47 4.48
N LYS A 530 29.96 -15.45 4.39
CA LYS A 530 31.26 -15.44 5.07
C LYS A 530 31.13 -15.53 6.60
N TYR A 531 30.15 -14.80 7.18
CA TYR A 531 29.90 -14.91 8.63
C TYR A 531 29.36 -16.29 9.02
N GLN A 532 28.60 -16.94 8.16
CA GLN A 532 28.15 -18.31 8.41
C GLN A 532 29.31 -19.33 8.40
N GLN A 533 30.30 -19.14 7.52
CA GLN A 533 31.46 -20.03 7.40
C GLN A 533 32.52 -19.78 8.49
N ASN A 534 32.80 -18.51 8.77
CA ASN A 534 33.91 -18.09 9.65
C ASN A 534 33.46 -17.74 11.08
N GLY A 535 32.16 -17.78 11.36
CA GLY A 535 31.57 -17.29 12.60
C GLY A 535 31.15 -15.82 12.50
N PHE A 536 30.07 -15.48 13.21
CA PHE A 536 29.59 -14.08 13.32
C PHE A 536 30.56 -13.26 14.18
N PRO A 537 30.69 -11.94 13.92
CA PRO A 537 31.49 -11.06 14.75
C PRO A 537 30.97 -11.09 16.19
N VAL A 538 31.90 -11.34 17.14
CA VAL A 538 31.55 -11.42 18.56
C VAL A 538 31.35 -10.02 19.10
N THR A 539 30.14 -9.72 19.59
CA THR A 539 29.83 -8.46 20.29
C THR A 539 30.07 -8.58 21.79
N ASP A 540 30.13 -7.47 22.52
CA ASP A 540 30.31 -7.46 23.98
C ASP A 540 29.23 -8.31 24.69
N LEU A 541 28.00 -8.31 24.17
CA LEU A 541 26.92 -9.15 24.65
C LEU A 541 27.18 -10.65 24.44
N HIS A 542 27.66 -11.03 23.26
CA HIS A 542 27.99 -12.42 22.95
C HIS A 542 29.17 -12.93 23.74
N GLU A 543 30.19 -12.09 23.96
CA GLU A 543 31.36 -12.43 24.80
C GLU A 543 30.92 -12.67 26.25
N PHE A 544 30.08 -11.79 26.80
CA PHE A 544 29.49 -11.93 28.12
C PHE A 544 28.66 -13.22 28.27
N LEU A 545 27.92 -13.61 27.27
CA LEU A 545 27.13 -14.84 27.25
C LEU A 545 28.02 -16.08 27.09
N LYS A 546 29.13 -16.02 26.34
CA LYS A 546 30.08 -17.11 26.12
C LYS A 546 30.89 -17.45 27.37
N GLU A 547 31.24 -16.46 28.20
CA GLU A 547 31.89 -16.68 29.51
C GLU A 547 31.08 -17.57 30.47
N CYS A 548 29.80 -17.86 30.15
CA CYS A 548 28.88 -18.61 31.01
C CYS A 548 28.82 -20.11 30.74
N GLY A 549 29.49 -20.63 29.74
CA GLY A 549 29.31 -22.01 29.36
C GLY A 549 30.60 -22.68 28.92
N ASN A 550 31.05 -23.70 29.65
CA ASN A 550 32.00 -24.70 29.16
C ASN A 550 31.37 -25.70 28.18
N GLU A 551 30.22 -25.36 27.59
CA GLU A 551 29.57 -26.14 26.54
C GLU A 551 29.33 -25.24 25.33
N GLU A 552 29.68 -25.76 24.16
CA GLU A 552 29.49 -25.15 22.85
C GLU A 552 28.08 -24.55 22.66
N TYR A 553 27.92 -23.28 23.07
CA TYR A 553 26.73 -22.51 22.76
C TYR A 553 27.08 -21.58 21.62
N SER A 554 26.85 -22.04 20.42
CA SER A 554 26.85 -21.16 19.25
C SER A 554 25.60 -20.26 19.33
N ILE A 555 25.79 -19.06 19.90
CA ILE A 555 24.82 -17.96 19.77
C ILE A 555 25.02 -17.36 18.38
N GLY A 556 24.56 -18.03 17.43
CA GLY A 556 24.37 -17.68 16.06
C GLY A 556 23.18 -18.47 15.59
N PRO A 557 22.58 -18.17 14.44
CA PRO A 557 21.48 -18.94 13.91
C PRO A 557 21.88 -20.37 13.47
N GLN A 558 22.71 -21.05 14.27
CA GLN A 558 23.04 -22.45 14.15
C GLN A 558 22.17 -23.27 15.08
N THR A 559 20.92 -23.43 14.74
CA THR A 559 20.20 -24.58 15.27
C THR A 559 19.47 -25.23 14.13
N SER A 560 20.03 -26.35 13.69
CA SER A 560 19.25 -27.35 12.97
C SER A 560 18.00 -27.62 13.80
N MET A 561 16.87 -27.06 13.36
CA MET A 561 15.60 -27.37 13.95
C MET A 561 15.20 -28.77 13.50
N SER A 562 15.51 -29.73 14.32
CA SER A 562 14.74 -30.96 14.38
C SER A 562 13.33 -30.54 14.76
N LEU A 563 12.37 -30.70 13.86
CA LEU A 563 10.94 -30.46 14.10
C LEU A 563 10.56 -31.16 15.43
N CYS A 564 10.13 -30.41 16.43
CA CYS A 564 9.76 -30.93 17.75
C CYS A 564 8.58 -31.92 17.74
N CYS A 565 8.02 -32.24 16.59
CA CYS A 565 6.85 -33.12 16.44
C CYS A 565 7.09 -34.35 15.59
N CYS A 566 8.27 -34.58 15.00
CA CYS A 566 8.55 -35.80 14.23
C CYS A 566 9.60 -36.65 14.92
N ARG A 567 9.19 -37.87 15.20
CA ARG A 567 9.95 -39.04 15.62
C ARG A 567 11.39 -39.02 15.07
N ARG A 568 12.34 -39.24 16.00
CA ARG A 568 13.71 -39.71 15.79
C ARG A 568 13.81 -40.57 14.53
N TRP A 569 14.19 -39.96 13.40
CA TRP A 569 14.75 -40.68 12.28
C TRP A 569 16.28 -40.62 12.43
N LYS A 570 16.87 -41.75 12.73
CA LYS A 570 18.27 -42.01 12.52
C LYS A 570 18.51 -41.81 11.04
N SER A 571 19.36 -40.90 10.70
CA SER A 571 20.06 -40.89 9.42
C SER A 571 21.48 -41.31 9.75
N ASP A 572 21.74 -42.57 9.52
CA ASP A 572 23.08 -43.06 9.15
C ASP A 572 23.24 -42.70 7.66
N ASP A 573 24.47 -42.41 7.32
CA ASP A 573 25.13 -42.50 6.02
C ASP A 573 25.13 -41.32 5.07
N ASP A 574 26.33 -40.82 4.91
CA ASP A 574 27.10 -40.64 3.67
C ASP A 574 26.34 -40.30 2.39
N LEU A 575 26.61 -39.10 1.89
CA LEU A 575 26.72 -38.90 0.44
C LEU A 575 27.50 -37.63 0.12
N VAL A 576 28.78 -37.86 -0.20
CA VAL A 576 29.41 -37.62 -1.50
C VAL A 576 29.10 -36.28 -2.14
N LEU A 577 30.11 -35.42 -2.09
CA LEU A 577 30.38 -34.32 -3.01
C LEU A 577 30.27 -34.80 -4.46
N ILE A 578 29.49 -34.10 -5.26
CA ILE A 578 29.75 -33.99 -6.70
C ILE A 578 29.55 -32.52 -7.07
N ASP A 579 30.53 -31.99 -7.74
CA ASP A 579 30.84 -30.72 -8.40
C ASP A 579 29.71 -29.73 -8.70
#